data_ed6df382d1e400f8c147b1fcc24cf914
#
_entry.id   ed6df382d1e400f8c147b1fcc24cf914
#
_cell.length_a   1.000
_cell.length_b   1.000
_cell.length_c   1.000
_cell.angle_alpha   90.00
_cell.angle_beta   90.00
_cell.angle_gamma   90.00
#
_symmetry.space_group_name_H-M   'P 1'
#
loop_
_entity.id
_entity.type
_entity.pdbx_description
1 polymer ?
#
loop_
_entity_poly.entity_id
_entity_poly.type
_entity_poly.pdbx_seq_one_letter_code
_entity_poly.pdbx_strand_id
1 'polypeptide(L)'
;MKTFLSMVVLAFLASTAPAMAGTWWVVVGSEANPNNDDTFPANSRANDALAPCRMEAFSDWSMKWQGFRPGYTVSVLGAYNTRQEAETVRRAVSACIPDAYVRQGTYSGE
;
A
#
# COMPACT_ATOMS: atom_id res chain seq x y z
N MET A 1 13.53 -42.48 3.16
CA MET A 1 13.90 -41.88 2.93
C MET A 1 13.38 -41.00 2.19
N LYS A 2 12.98 -40.91 1.45
CA LYS A 2 12.49 -40.08 0.69
C LYS A 2 11.21 -39.60 0.97
N THR A 3 10.51 -40.09 1.62
CA THR A 3 9.18 -39.66 1.79
C THR A 3 9.03 -38.35 2.38
N PHE A 4 9.81 -37.95 3.11
CA PHE A 4 9.59 -36.73 3.75
C PHE A 4 9.57 -35.60 2.84
N LEU A 5 10.16 -35.66 1.80
CA LEU A 5 10.13 -34.60 0.92
C LEU A 5 8.78 -34.19 0.52
N SER A 6 8.02 -35.07 0.24
CA SER A 6 6.75 -34.72 -0.24
C SER A 6 5.98 -33.97 0.75
N MET A 7 6.12 -34.23 1.92
CA MET A 7 5.42 -33.57 2.85
C MET A 7 5.67 -32.16 2.87
N VAL A 8 6.79 -31.83 2.75
CA VAL A 8 7.14 -30.48 2.79
C VAL A 8 6.44 -29.73 1.73
N VAL A 9 6.36 -30.28 0.64
CA VAL A 9 5.71 -29.61 -0.43
C VAL A 9 4.30 -29.29 -0.13
N LEU A 10 3.67 -30.17 0.48
CA LEU A 10 2.33 -29.92 0.80
C LEU A 10 2.17 -28.74 1.66
N ALA A 11 2.93 -28.64 2.62
CA ALA A 11 2.79 -27.58 3.54
C ALA A 11 2.85 -26.33 2.75
N PHE A 12 3.60 -26.34 1.69
CA PHE A 12 3.78 -25.26 1.00
C PHE A 12 2.60 -24.83 0.32
N LEU A 13 1.94 -25.66 -0.28
CA LEU A 13 0.79 -25.29 -0.97
C LEU A 13 -0.19 -24.64 -0.14
N ALA A 14 -0.35 -25.09 0.97
CA ALA A 14 -1.34 -24.53 1.81
C ALA A 14 -1.18 -23.06 1.97
N SER A 15 -0.01 -22.66 1.99
CA SER A 15 0.19 -21.28 2.32
C SER A 15 -0.17 -20.36 1.23
N THR A 16 -0.40 -20.88 0.12
CA THR A 16 -0.63 -19.96 -0.90
C THR A 16 -1.92 -19.30 -0.81
N ALA A 17 -2.77 -19.88 -0.28
CA ALA A 17 -3.98 -19.31 -0.30
C ALA A 17 -4.13 -17.92 -0.10
N PRO A 18 -4.34 -17.46 0.68
CA PRO A 18 -4.78 -16.24 0.87
C PRO A 18 -4.22 -15.12 0.45
N ALA A 19 -3.52 -15.18 0.22
CA ALA A 19 -3.01 -14.18 -0.26
C ALA A 19 -3.63 -12.99 -0.26
N MET A 20 -4.23 -12.73 -0.01
CA MET A 20 -4.73 -11.75 -0.20
C MET A 20 -4.39 -10.63 0.18
N ALA A 21 -4.59 -10.14 0.29
CA ALA A 21 -4.56 -8.93 0.26
C ALA A 21 -4.01 -8.24 1.38
N GLY A 22 -3.06 -7.59 1.30
CA GLY A 22 -2.56 -6.79 2.36
C GLY A 22 -3.49 -5.68 2.67
N THR A 23 -3.48 -5.23 3.89
CA THR A 23 -4.28 -4.11 4.31
C THR A 23 -3.45 -2.98 4.90
N TRP A 24 -2.15 -3.05 4.78
CA TRP A 24 -1.29 -2.01 5.32
C TRP A 24 -0.69 -1.18 4.19
N TRP A 25 -0.71 0.11 4.37
CA TRP A 25 -0.33 1.05 3.31
C TRP A 25 0.63 2.09 3.86
N VAL A 26 1.49 2.59 3.00
CA VAL A 26 2.30 3.75 3.34
C VAL A 26 1.66 4.92 2.61
N VAL A 27 1.16 5.88 3.35
CA VAL A 27 0.52 7.04 2.75
C VAL A 27 1.61 8.07 2.50
N VAL A 28 1.80 8.41 1.24
CA VAL A 28 2.83 9.33 0.84
C VAL A 28 2.27 10.65 0.35
N GLY A 29 0.96 10.78 0.30
CA GLY A 29 0.33 12.04 -0.05
C GLY A 29 -1.13 12.01 0.32
N SER A 30 -1.68 13.14 0.70
CA SER A 30 -3.08 13.23 1.06
C SER A 30 -3.52 14.66 0.79
N GLU A 31 -4.49 14.83 -0.07
CA GLU A 31 -4.98 16.16 -0.43
C GLU A 31 -6.49 16.18 -0.32
N ALA A 32 -7.03 17.25 0.21
CA ALA A 32 -8.47 17.37 0.34
C ALA A 32 -9.13 17.28 -1.03
N ASN A 33 -10.14 16.49 -1.13
CA ASN A 33 -10.86 16.31 -2.38
C ASN A 33 -12.30 15.92 -2.07
N PRO A 34 -13.08 16.86 -1.50
CA PRO A 34 -14.41 16.54 -1.04
C PRO A 34 -15.39 16.21 -2.16
N ASN A 35 -15.10 16.60 -3.36
CA ASN A 35 -15.99 16.34 -4.47
C ASN A 35 -15.57 15.17 -5.34
N ASN A 36 -14.56 14.44 -4.92
CA ASN A 36 -14.04 13.29 -5.67
C ASN A 36 -13.68 13.66 -7.11
N ASP A 37 -12.89 14.70 -7.23
CA ASP A 37 -12.41 15.10 -8.54
C ASP A 37 -11.25 14.21 -8.99
N ASP A 38 -10.75 14.46 -10.17
CA ASP A 38 -9.67 13.69 -10.76
C ASP A 38 -8.47 13.59 -9.84
N THR A 39 -7.94 12.40 -9.67
CA THR A 39 -6.81 12.15 -8.78
C THR A 39 -5.45 12.28 -9.45
N PHE A 40 -5.43 12.44 -10.77
CA PHE A 40 -4.17 12.47 -11.50
C PHE A 40 -3.19 13.52 -11.01
N PRO A 41 -3.61 14.75 -10.73
CA PRO A 41 -2.65 15.74 -10.28
C PRO A 41 -1.95 15.38 -8.97
N ALA A 42 -2.70 14.80 -8.03
CA ALA A 42 -2.11 14.39 -6.77
C ALA A 42 -1.17 13.22 -6.97
N ASN A 43 -1.53 12.30 -7.84
CA ASN A 43 -0.70 11.16 -8.15
C ASN A 43 0.61 11.61 -8.78
N SER A 44 0.54 12.57 -9.67
CA SER A 44 1.72 13.09 -10.33
C SER A 44 2.67 13.74 -9.33
N ARG A 45 2.12 14.54 -8.40
CA ARG A 45 2.96 15.18 -7.41
C ARG A 45 3.64 14.16 -6.51
N ALA A 46 2.91 13.14 -6.08
CA ALA A 46 3.48 12.11 -5.23
C ALA A 46 4.59 11.36 -5.94
N ASN A 47 4.37 11.03 -7.20
CA ASN A 47 5.36 10.28 -7.95
C ASN A 47 6.59 11.13 -8.29
N ASP A 48 6.41 12.42 -8.48
CA ASP A 48 7.55 13.28 -8.69
C ASP A 48 8.41 13.30 -7.42
N ALA A 49 7.78 13.37 -6.26
CA ALA A 49 8.53 13.40 -5.01
C ALA A 49 9.20 12.06 -4.72
N LEU A 50 8.57 10.96 -5.14
CA LEU A 50 9.12 9.64 -4.89
C LEU A 50 10.21 9.21 -5.88
N ALA A 51 10.33 9.90 -6.99
CA ALA A 51 11.24 9.48 -8.04
C ALA A 51 12.66 9.17 -7.56
N PRO A 52 13.27 9.97 -6.69
CA PRO A 52 14.62 9.64 -6.23
C PRO A 52 14.68 8.35 -5.42
N CYS A 53 13.57 7.95 -4.81
CA CYS A 53 13.53 6.73 -4.04
C CYS A 53 13.12 5.53 -4.89
N ARG A 54 12.86 5.78 -6.18
CA ARG A 54 12.53 4.71 -7.12
C ARG A 54 11.31 3.90 -6.75
N MET A 55 10.30 4.59 -6.24
CA MET A 55 9.04 3.97 -5.90
C MET A 55 7.94 4.71 -6.64
N GLU A 56 6.84 4.05 -6.84
CA GLU A 56 5.74 4.64 -7.56
C GLU A 56 4.47 4.46 -6.77
N ALA A 57 3.74 5.51 -6.53
CA ALA A 57 2.53 5.48 -5.75
C ALA A 57 1.31 5.31 -6.62
N PHE A 58 0.24 4.85 -5.99
CA PHE A 58 -1.04 4.70 -6.60
C PHE A 58 -1.97 5.66 -5.87
N SER A 59 -2.81 6.35 -6.56
CA SER A 59 -3.70 7.33 -5.95
C SER A 59 -5.15 7.02 -6.25
N ASP A 60 -5.99 7.23 -5.27
CA ASP A 60 -7.43 7.08 -5.45
C ASP A 60 -8.13 7.90 -4.37
N TRP A 61 -9.45 7.97 -4.45
CA TRP A 61 -10.25 8.65 -3.46
C TRP A 61 -10.19 7.87 -2.16
N SER A 62 -10.01 8.56 -1.06
CA SER A 62 -9.84 7.89 0.23
C SER A 62 -11.06 7.06 0.62
N MET A 63 -12.22 7.39 0.09
CA MET A 63 -13.41 6.62 0.38
C MET A 63 -13.35 5.20 -0.15
N LYS A 64 -12.41 4.92 -1.03
CA LYS A 64 -12.27 3.56 -1.55
C LYS A 64 -11.62 2.62 -0.54
N TRP A 65 -11.11 3.14 0.54
CA TRP A 65 -10.53 2.32 1.60
C TRP A 65 -11.42 2.35 2.81
N GLN A 66 -11.81 1.18 3.29
CA GLN A 66 -12.49 1.10 4.54
C GLN A 66 -11.43 1.31 5.60
N GLY A 67 -11.59 2.26 6.45
CA GLY A 67 -10.58 2.59 7.47
C GLY A 67 -9.89 3.93 7.22
N PHE A 68 -10.05 4.50 6.05
CA PHE A 68 -9.49 5.82 5.79
C PHE A 68 -10.61 6.85 5.92
N ARG A 69 -10.23 8.07 6.25
CA ARG A 69 -11.18 9.14 6.36
C ARG A 69 -11.57 9.58 4.96
N PRO A 70 -12.84 9.68 4.64
CA PRO A 70 -13.26 10.08 3.30
C PRO A 70 -12.99 11.57 3.04
N GLY A 71 -13.07 11.96 1.81
CA GLY A 71 -12.94 13.37 1.46
C GLY A 71 -11.56 13.77 0.99
N TYR A 72 -10.71 12.81 0.70
CA TYR A 72 -9.34 13.10 0.26
C TYR A 72 -8.98 12.27 -0.96
N THR A 73 -7.95 12.70 -1.65
CA THR A 73 -7.23 11.85 -2.59
C THR A 73 -5.98 11.45 -1.84
N VAL A 74 -5.74 10.15 -1.73
CA VAL A 74 -4.54 9.67 -1.07
C VAL A 74 -3.65 9.00 -2.08
N SER A 75 -2.34 9.13 -1.88
CA SER A 75 -1.34 8.45 -2.69
C SER A 75 -0.64 7.48 -1.78
N VAL A 76 -0.57 6.24 -2.17
CA VAL A 76 -0.13 5.17 -1.28
C VAL A 76 0.83 4.21 -1.95
N LEU A 77 1.61 3.52 -1.14
CA LEU A 77 2.40 2.38 -1.54
C LEU A 77 1.79 1.17 -0.83
N GLY A 78 1.76 0.06 -1.47
CA GLY A 78 1.18 -1.16 -0.88
C GLY A 78 0.34 -1.86 -1.90
N ALA A 79 -0.46 -2.77 -1.48
CA ALA A 79 -0.78 -3.12 -0.07
C ALA A 79 0.25 -4.08 0.49
N TYR A 80 0.58 -3.88 1.75
CA TYR A 80 1.52 -4.78 2.43
C TYR A 80 0.74 -5.68 3.40
N ASN A 81 1.29 -6.86 3.66
CA ASN A 81 0.58 -7.82 4.50
C ASN A 81 0.70 -7.54 5.98
N THR A 82 1.74 -6.89 6.39
CA THR A 82 1.92 -6.62 7.81
C THR A 82 2.30 -5.17 8.02
N ARG A 83 2.05 -4.69 9.23
CA ARG A 83 2.44 -3.35 9.59
C ARG A 83 3.95 -3.20 9.50
N GLN A 84 4.68 -4.23 9.88
CA GLN A 84 6.12 -4.16 9.88
C GLN A 84 6.68 -4.00 8.47
N GLU A 85 6.11 -4.67 7.49
CA GLU A 85 6.53 -4.49 6.14
C GLU A 85 6.29 -3.05 5.69
N ALA A 86 5.13 -2.51 6.03
CA ALA A 86 4.81 -1.15 5.66
C ALA A 86 5.76 -0.15 6.34
N GLU A 87 6.11 -0.40 7.61
CA GLU A 87 7.03 0.48 8.30
C GLU A 87 8.43 0.44 7.67
N THR A 88 8.85 -0.71 7.18
CA THR A 88 10.13 -0.82 6.51
C THR A 88 10.13 0.04 5.24
N VAL A 89 9.04 -0.01 4.50
CA VAL A 89 8.93 0.79 3.28
C VAL A 89 8.84 2.27 3.64
N ARG A 90 8.09 2.61 4.69
CA ARG A 90 7.99 4.00 5.11
C ARG A 90 9.37 4.57 5.42
N ARG A 91 10.20 3.81 6.12
CA ARG A 91 11.53 4.28 6.42
C ARG A 91 12.36 4.42 5.16
N ALA A 92 12.18 3.51 4.22
CA ALA A 92 12.95 3.54 2.99
C ALA A 92 12.63 4.77 2.14
N VAL A 93 11.40 5.28 2.22
CA VAL A 93 11.04 6.45 1.42
C VAL A 93 11.08 7.74 2.23
N SER A 94 11.50 7.69 3.48
CA SER A 94 11.46 8.88 4.33
C SER A 94 12.33 10.02 3.83
N ALA A 95 13.35 9.72 3.07
CA ALA A 95 14.18 10.78 2.51
C ALA A 95 13.42 11.55 1.44
N CYS A 96 12.49 10.91 0.76
CA CYS A 96 11.71 11.56 -0.29
C CYS A 96 10.43 12.15 0.28
N ILE A 97 9.83 11.46 1.22
CA ILE A 97 8.56 11.88 1.81
C ILE A 97 8.71 11.81 3.33
N PRO A 98 9.24 12.85 3.93
CA PRO A 98 9.52 12.83 5.37
C PRO A 98 8.30 12.61 6.24
N ASP A 99 7.13 13.00 5.78
CA ASP A 99 5.94 12.84 6.57
C ASP A 99 5.08 11.65 6.15
N ALA A 100 5.67 10.69 5.44
CA ALA A 100 4.94 9.47 5.11
C ALA A 100 4.56 8.73 6.39
N TYR A 101 3.41 8.08 6.36
CA TYR A 101 2.97 7.34 7.54
C TYR A 101 2.26 6.05 7.12
N VAL A 102 2.17 5.12 8.06
CA VAL A 102 1.55 3.83 7.81
C VAL A 102 0.10 3.86 8.26
N ARG A 103 -0.77 3.27 7.50
CA ARG A 103 -2.18 3.21 7.84
C ARG A 103 -2.79 1.90 7.37
N GLN A 104 -3.71 1.37 8.16
CA GLN A 104 -4.41 0.15 7.77
C GLN A 104 -5.73 0.50 7.11
N GLY A 105 -6.07 -0.19 6.06
CA GLY A 105 -7.36 0.00 5.39
C GLY A 105 -7.57 -1.07 4.34
N THR A 106 -8.81 -1.39 4.09
CA THR A 106 -9.15 -2.39 3.09
C THR A 106 -9.59 -1.67 1.82
N TYR A 107 -8.85 -1.88 0.76
CA TYR A 107 -9.14 -1.19 -0.50
C TYR A 107 -10.18 -1.94 -1.29
N SER A 108 -11.21 -1.23 -1.71
CA SER A 108 -12.23 -1.83 -2.54
C SER A 108 -12.45 -0.93 -3.74
N GLY A 109 -11.42 -0.60 -4.39
CA GLY A 109 -11.43 0.40 -5.38
C GLY A 109 -11.98 0.06 -6.68
N GLU A 110 -12.08 -0.86 -7.16
CA GLU A 110 -12.53 -1.01 -8.42
C GLU A 110 -13.89 -0.94 -8.57
#